data_3c90ab8e52be6f1fa103ad9a8e7795ac
#
_entry.id   3c90ab8e52be6f1fa103ad9a8e7795ac
#
_cell.length_a   1.000
_cell.length_b   1.000
_cell.length_c   1.000
_cell.angle_alpha   90.00
_cell.angle_beta   90.00
_cell.angle_gamma   90.00
#
_symmetry.space_group_name_H-M   'P 1'
#
loop_
_entity.id
_entity.type
_entity.pdbx_description
1 polymer ?
#
loop_
_entity_poly.entity_id
_entity_poly.type
_entity_poly.pdbx_seq_one_letter_code
_entity_poly.pdbx_strand_id
1 'polypeptide(L)'
;MMQLKDRMIDHRQLSLYHFLLIAGHRIKPLQQVHAQIIVSGKTTSLPLLTKLITSTCASCASTSIIYTHQLLYSISNPDSFLFSSLIKTSTKHNFPRDSLIFYRHMLACKTECSNHTLTAVIKACGNLSALGIGKIVHCHVLVGGYELDLFVQAALVSFYAKCGELGVARKVFDEMPQRSLVAWNAMISGYEQNGLAQEAIGLFECMRDLGVEFDLVTMVSVLSACSQVGALGLGQWIHEYINRNNLRLNTTIGTSLINMYGRCGDVIKAREVFESLVQQNVITWTAMISVYGMHGYGKEAMEIFHLMKLHGPPPNSVTFIAVLSACAHAGLVSKGQLAYTSMIQDYQIAPKLEHHVSMVDMLGRAGLLNEAYQHIHNMNPIKPTAAVWTAMLGACKMHKNITLGVVAAENLLAIEPHHPGHFVLISNIYAMAGQMDRVEMVRNVMIQKGLKKQVGYATIEVDNKTYLFSMGDMSHPETDAIYRYLDELMERCREVGYTPVFESVMHEVEEEERVHALRYHSEKLALAFGLLKTQEGSVIRIVKNLRVCEDCHMAFKFISVVTKRKIVVRDKLRFHHFEDGSCSCLDYW
;
A
#
# COMPACT_ATOMS: atom_id res chain seq x y z
N MET A 1 11.51 13.48 -66.87
CA MET A 1 10.97 12.17 -66.45
C MET A 1 11.44 11.74 -65.07
N MET A 2 12.66 11.99 -64.64
CA MET A 2 13.16 11.66 -63.29
C MET A 2 12.44 12.43 -62.15
N GLN A 3 12.18 13.71 -62.30
CA GLN A 3 11.51 14.53 -61.28
C GLN A 3 10.02 14.20 -61.04
N LEU A 4 9.34 13.62 -62.03
CA LEU A 4 7.95 13.14 -61.90
C LEU A 4 7.86 11.78 -61.18
N LYS A 5 8.89 10.93 -61.30
CA LYS A 5 8.95 9.64 -60.57
C LYS A 5 9.19 9.89 -59.06
N ASP A 6 10.03 10.84 -58.66
CA ASP A 6 10.26 11.16 -57.27
C ASP A 6 9.02 11.81 -56.61
N ARG A 7 8.27 12.67 -57.30
CA ARG A 7 6.99 13.21 -56.78
C ARG A 7 5.89 12.14 -56.66
N MET A 8 5.80 11.18 -57.60
CA MET A 8 4.84 10.07 -57.48
C MET A 8 5.21 9.08 -56.34
N ILE A 9 6.49 8.89 -56.06
CA ILE A 9 6.95 8.05 -54.94
C ILE A 9 6.56 8.71 -53.60
N ASP A 10 6.68 10.02 -53.47
CA ASP A 10 6.32 10.78 -52.27
C ASP A 10 4.82 10.73 -51.96
N HIS A 11 3.94 10.87 -52.98
CA HIS A 11 2.49 10.77 -52.80
C HIS A 11 2.00 9.38 -52.36
N ARG A 12 2.59 8.29 -52.86
CA ARG A 12 2.24 6.92 -52.44
C ARG A 12 2.76 6.60 -51.04
N GLN A 13 3.86 7.19 -50.63
CA GLN A 13 4.40 7.04 -49.27
C GLN A 13 3.54 7.80 -48.26
N LEU A 14 3.17 9.02 -48.58
CA LEU A 14 2.19 9.81 -47.83
C LEU A 14 0.85 9.12 -47.66
N SER A 15 0.36 8.40 -48.70
CA SER A 15 -0.87 7.59 -48.63
C SER A 15 -0.76 6.45 -47.62
N LEU A 16 0.36 5.68 -47.60
CA LEU A 16 0.56 4.58 -46.65
C LEU A 16 0.71 5.08 -45.21
N TYR A 17 1.40 6.22 -44.97
CA TYR A 17 1.43 6.88 -43.66
C TYR A 17 0.03 7.30 -43.18
N HIS A 18 -0.78 7.81 -44.09
CA HIS A 18 -2.15 8.19 -43.79
C HIS A 18 -3.00 6.98 -43.39
N PHE A 19 -2.86 5.85 -44.10
CA PHE A 19 -3.50 4.60 -43.71
C PHE A 19 -3.04 4.07 -42.35
N LEU A 20 -1.76 4.21 -41.99
CA LEU A 20 -1.26 3.85 -40.67
C LEU A 20 -1.87 4.73 -39.55
N LEU A 21 -2.10 6.00 -39.82
CA LEU A 21 -2.78 6.91 -38.88
C LEU A 21 -4.24 6.52 -38.68
N ILE A 22 -4.96 6.19 -39.77
CA ILE A 22 -6.36 5.75 -39.71
C ILE A 22 -6.50 4.38 -39.03
N ALA A 23 -5.58 3.43 -39.32
CA ALA A 23 -5.56 2.13 -38.68
C ALA A 23 -5.40 2.21 -37.16
N GLY A 24 -4.72 3.26 -36.67
CA GLY A 24 -4.45 3.48 -35.26
C GLY A 24 -3.69 2.31 -34.65
N HIS A 25 -4.28 1.71 -33.60
CA HIS A 25 -3.69 0.57 -32.89
C HIS A 25 -4.48 -0.74 -33.09
N ARG A 26 -5.35 -0.83 -34.12
CA ARG A 26 -6.16 -2.02 -34.40
C ARG A 26 -5.37 -3.00 -35.28
N ILE A 27 -5.16 -4.23 -34.79
CA ILE A 27 -4.27 -5.21 -35.43
C ILE A 27 -4.65 -5.56 -36.86
N LYS A 28 -5.95 -5.83 -37.14
CA LYS A 28 -6.41 -6.20 -38.50
C LYS A 28 -6.15 -5.12 -39.55
N PRO A 29 -6.50 -3.83 -39.33
CA PRO A 29 -6.13 -2.77 -40.26
C PRO A 29 -4.61 -2.61 -40.42
N LEU A 30 -3.80 -2.79 -39.36
CA LEU A 30 -2.34 -2.73 -39.44
C LEU A 30 -1.77 -3.86 -40.31
N GLN A 31 -2.32 -5.07 -40.21
CA GLN A 31 -1.96 -6.20 -41.10
C GLN A 31 -2.32 -5.92 -42.58
N GLN A 32 -3.45 -5.27 -42.85
CA GLN A 32 -3.82 -4.84 -44.19
C GLN A 32 -2.85 -3.80 -44.77
N VAL A 33 -2.43 -2.83 -43.97
CA VAL A 33 -1.40 -1.85 -44.36
C VAL A 33 -0.06 -2.54 -44.61
N HIS A 34 0.33 -3.51 -43.76
CA HIS A 34 1.53 -4.32 -44.02
C HIS A 34 1.49 -5.04 -45.38
N ALA A 35 0.37 -5.68 -45.68
CA ALA A 35 0.20 -6.32 -46.99
C ALA A 35 0.36 -5.31 -48.15
N GLN A 36 -0.19 -4.09 -48.01
CA GLN A 36 -0.01 -3.03 -49.02
C GLN A 36 1.45 -2.56 -49.14
N ILE A 37 2.20 -2.50 -48.00
CA ILE A 37 3.65 -2.20 -48.02
C ILE A 37 4.40 -3.25 -48.82
N ILE A 38 4.09 -4.53 -48.64
CA ILE A 38 4.69 -5.65 -49.38
C ILE A 38 4.37 -5.53 -50.87
N VAL A 39 3.10 -5.41 -51.23
CA VAL A 39 2.67 -5.33 -52.63
C VAL A 39 3.23 -4.09 -53.35
N SER A 40 3.41 -2.99 -52.64
CA SER A 40 4.00 -1.75 -53.19
C SER A 40 5.52 -1.78 -53.28
N GLY A 41 6.20 -2.87 -52.90
CA GLY A 41 7.66 -3.00 -52.91
C GLY A 41 8.41 -2.09 -51.94
N LYS A 42 7.73 -1.57 -50.90
CA LYS A 42 8.30 -0.60 -49.92
C LYS A 42 8.79 -1.27 -48.64
N THR A 43 9.09 -2.55 -48.70
CA THR A 43 9.61 -3.33 -47.55
C THR A 43 11.00 -2.90 -47.05
N THR A 44 11.68 -2.05 -47.80
CA THR A 44 12.98 -1.44 -47.41
C THR A 44 12.83 -0.07 -46.79
N SER A 45 11.62 0.52 -46.75
CA SER A 45 11.39 1.86 -46.16
C SER A 45 11.36 1.77 -44.62
N LEU A 46 12.51 1.94 -43.99
CA LEU A 46 12.69 1.83 -42.55
C LEU A 46 11.75 2.77 -41.76
N PRO A 47 11.52 4.06 -42.13
CA PRO A 47 10.58 4.92 -41.42
C PRO A 47 9.14 4.41 -41.44
N LEU A 48 8.70 3.84 -42.56
CA LEU A 48 7.36 3.29 -42.73
C LEU A 48 7.19 2.01 -41.89
N LEU A 49 8.19 1.13 -41.91
CA LEU A 49 8.21 -0.07 -41.07
C LEU A 49 8.26 0.27 -39.58
N THR A 50 9.07 1.25 -39.20
CA THR A 50 9.12 1.72 -37.80
C THR A 50 7.75 2.17 -37.31
N LYS A 51 7.03 2.94 -38.13
CA LYS A 51 5.68 3.38 -37.77
C LYS A 51 4.68 2.22 -37.67
N LEU A 52 4.75 1.27 -38.61
CA LEU A 52 3.92 0.05 -38.57
C LEU A 52 4.21 -0.76 -37.30
N ILE A 53 5.47 -1.06 -37.03
CA ILE A 53 5.91 -1.90 -35.89
C ILE A 53 5.57 -1.24 -34.56
N THR A 54 5.81 0.06 -34.42
CA THR A 54 5.46 0.79 -33.18
C THR A 54 3.93 0.85 -32.97
N SER A 55 3.15 0.98 -34.05
CA SER A 55 1.68 0.93 -33.97
C SER A 55 1.16 -0.47 -33.60
N THR A 56 1.79 -1.54 -34.09
CA THR A 56 1.45 -2.92 -33.69
C THR A 56 1.80 -3.20 -32.22
N CYS A 57 2.95 -2.72 -31.76
CA CYS A 57 3.37 -2.81 -30.37
C CYS A 57 2.38 -2.08 -29.44
N ALA A 58 1.86 -0.93 -29.84
CA ALA A 58 0.92 -0.12 -29.08
C ALA A 58 -0.52 -0.68 -29.03
N SER A 59 -0.81 -1.72 -29.79
CA SER A 59 -2.16 -2.34 -29.88
C SER A 59 -2.60 -3.07 -28.59
N CYS A 60 -1.73 -3.25 -27.60
CA CYS A 60 -2.00 -3.83 -26.28
C CYS A 60 -2.59 -5.26 -26.27
N ALA A 61 -2.64 -5.97 -27.40
CA ALA A 61 -3.07 -7.36 -27.47
C ALA A 61 -1.87 -8.32 -27.48
N SER A 62 -1.97 -9.45 -26.80
CA SER A 62 -0.90 -10.46 -26.76
C SER A 62 -0.49 -10.96 -28.16
N THR A 63 -1.44 -11.05 -29.08
CA THR A 63 -1.18 -11.41 -30.49
C THR A 63 -0.42 -10.34 -31.25
N SER A 64 -0.55 -9.07 -30.86
CA SER A 64 0.11 -7.93 -31.50
C SER A 64 1.59 -7.89 -31.17
N ILE A 65 1.99 -8.24 -29.95
CA ILE A 65 3.41 -8.26 -29.57
C ILE A 65 4.16 -9.37 -30.31
N ILE A 66 3.55 -10.55 -30.49
CA ILE A 66 4.11 -11.64 -31.29
C ILE A 66 4.35 -11.17 -32.73
N TYR A 67 3.35 -10.51 -33.30
CA TYR A 67 3.45 -9.96 -34.66
C TYR A 67 4.52 -8.87 -34.77
N THR A 68 4.67 -8.05 -33.74
CA THR A 68 5.74 -7.04 -33.62
C THR A 68 7.13 -7.70 -33.70
N HIS A 69 7.35 -8.81 -32.99
CA HIS A 69 8.58 -9.58 -33.05
C HIS A 69 8.85 -10.12 -34.46
N GLN A 70 7.84 -10.72 -35.09
CA GLN A 70 7.97 -11.24 -36.46
C GLN A 70 8.37 -10.14 -37.45
N LEU A 71 7.73 -8.97 -37.37
CA LEU A 71 8.07 -7.82 -38.18
C LEU A 71 9.50 -7.33 -37.96
N LEU A 72 9.93 -7.22 -36.70
CA LEU A 72 11.30 -6.79 -36.38
C LEU A 72 12.35 -7.76 -36.96
N TYR A 73 12.14 -9.07 -36.81
CA TYR A 73 13.06 -10.09 -37.32
C TYR A 73 13.10 -10.17 -38.87
N SER A 74 12.11 -9.59 -39.55
CA SER A 74 12.11 -9.52 -41.03
C SER A 74 12.98 -8.36 -41.57
N ILE A 75 13.45 -7.45 -40.70
CA ILE A 75 14.27 -6.30 -41.11
C ILE A 75 15.75 -6.67 -41.07
N SER A 76 16.43 -6.56 -42.20
CA SER A 76 17.84 -6.94 -42.32
C SER A 76 18.80 -6.07 -41.52
N ASN A 77 18.54 -4.77 -41.45
CA ASN A 77 19.38 -3.78 -40.74
C ASN A 77 18.52 -2.79 -39.95
N PRO A 78 18.01 -3.20 -38.76
CA PRO A 78 17.25 -2.29 -37.91
C PRO A 78 18.19 -1.22 -37.30
N ASP A 79 17.74 0.04 -37.33
CA ASP A 79 18.52 1.17 -36.81
C ASP A 79 18.24 1.44 -35.33
N SER A 80 19.04 2.35 -34.75
CA SER A 80 18.90 2.80 -33.36
C SER A 80 17.53 3.43 -33.08
N PHE A 81 16.96 4.14 -34.05
CA PHE A 81 15.67 4.80 -33.89
C PHE A 81 14.51 3.80 -33.80
N LEU A 82 14.53 2.73 -34.62
CA LEU A 82 13.53 1.65 -34.56
C LEU A 82 13.56 0.95 -33.20
N PHE A 83 14.75 0.53 -32.73
CA PHE A 83 14.90 -0.13 -31.43
C PHE A 83 14.46 0.77 -30.29
N SER A 84 14.92 2.03 -30.27
CA SER A 84 14.55 3.00 -29.24
C SER A 84 13.03 3.24 -29.19
N SER A 85 12.41 3.34 -30.36
CA SER A 85 10.94 3.52 -30.47
C SER A 85 10.18 2.30 -29.97
N LEU A 86 10.64 1.08 -30.30
CA LEU A 86 10.04 -0.17 -29.83
C LEU A 86 10.17 -0.33 -28.31
N ILE A 87 11.37 -0.16 -27.77
CA ILE A 87 11.67 -0.27 -26.35
C ILE A 87 10.81 0.73 -25.56
N LYS A 88 10.74 1.97 -26.02
CA LYS A 88 9.92 3.01 -25.40
C LYS A 88 8.42 2.67 -25.45
N THR A 89 7.94 2.21 -26.61
CA THR A 89 6.53 1.88 -26.81
C THR A 89 6.13 0.65 -25.99
N SER A 90 6.91 -0.43 -26.00
CA SER A 90 6.65 -1.64 -25.22
C SER A 90 6.67 -1.36 -23.70
N THR A 91 7.62 -0.55 -23.21
CA THR A 91 7.66 -0.13 -21.80
C THR A 91 6.41 0.68 -21.43
N LYS A 92 5.98 1.61 -22.30
CA LYS A 92 4.79 2.44 -22.07
C LYS A 92 3.49 1.62 -22.04
N HIS A 93 3.39 0.61 -22.87
CA HIS A 93 2.18 -0.24 -23.00
C HIS A 93 2.22 -1.50 -22.12
N ASN A 94 3.05 -1.51 -21.10
CA ASN A 94 3.16 -2.57 -20.09
C ASN A 94 3.62 -3.94 -20.63
N PHE A 95 4.53 -3.92 -21.62
CA PHE A 95 5.27 -5.09 -22.12
C PHE A 95 6.77 -5.00 -21.74
N PRO A 96 7.11 -4.94 -20.45
CA PRO A 96 8.50 -4.70 -20.04
C PRO A 96 9.44 -5.87 -20.38
N ARG A 97 8.95 -7.11 -20.44
CA ARG A 97 9.75 -8.27 -20.89
C ARG A 97 10.19 -8.13 -22.33
N ASP A 98 9.29 -7.70 -23.20
CA ASP A 98 9.56 -7.50 -24.64
C ASP A 98 10.53 -6.34 -24.83
N SER A 99 10.43 -5.26 -24.02
CA SER A 99 11.42 -4.19 -24.02
C SER A 99 12.84 -4.72 -23.79
N LEU A 100 13.03 -5.65 -22.85
CA LEU A 100 14.33 -6.26 -22.58
C LEU A 100 14.79 -7.19 -23.71
N ILE A 101 13.87 -7.90 -24.37
CA ILE A 101 14.18 -8.72 -25.55
C ILE A 101 14.62 -7.83 -26.70
N PHE A 102 13.93 -6.71 -26.97
CA PHE A 102 14.33 -5.75 -28.01
C PHE A 102 15.69 -5.12 -27.69
N TYR A 103 15.95 -4.78 -26.43
CA TYR A 103 17.26 -4.27 -26.00
C TYR A 103 18.37 -5.29 -26.24
N ARG A 104 18.17 -6.56 -25.88
CA ARG A 104 19.13 -7.63 -26.15
C ARG A 104 19.38 -7.79 -27.66
N HIS A 105 18.36 -7.68 -28.50
CA HIS A 105 18.48 -7.73 -29.95
C HIS A 105 19.27 -6.52 -30.49
N MET A 106 18.98 -5.32 -29.97
CA MET A 106 19.73 -4.09 -30.28
C MET A 106 21.23 -4.26 -30.03
N LEU A 107 21.60 -4.82 -28.87
CA LEU A 107 23.00 -5.09 -28.52
C LEU A 107 23.64 -6.15 -29.46
N ALA A 108 22.89 -7.20 -29.82
CA ALA A 108 23.35 -8.22 -30.76
C ALA A 108 23.61 -7.65 -32.16
N CYS A 109 22.83 -6.68 -32.61
CA CYS A 109 23.04 -5.93 -33.84
C CYS A 109 24.15 -4.87 -33.76
N LYS A 110 24.81 -4.73 -32.61
CA LYS A 110 25.84 -3.70 -32.32
C LYS A 110 25.35 -2.28 -32.61
N THR A 111 24.08 -2.02 -32.42
CA THR A 111 23.46 -0.72 -32.64
C THR A 111 23.67 0.17 -31.42
N GLU A 112 24.04 1.43 -31.61
CA GLU A 112 24.30 2.38 -30.52
C GLU A 112 23.07 2.65 -29.69
N CYS A 113 23.26 2.66 -28.36
CA CYS A 113 22.23 3.00 -27.39
C CYS A 113 22.24 4.50 -27.10
N SER A 114 21.08 5.14 -27.10
CA SER A 114 20.91 6.52 -26.62
C SER A 114 20.52 6.55 -25.15
N ASN A 115 20.68 7.72 -24.49
CA ASN A 115 20.15 7.97 -23.14
C ASN A 115 18.66 7.66 -23.03
N HIS A 116 17.88 7.99 -24.06
CA HIS A 116 16.44 7.68 -24.10
C HIS A 116 16.14 6.18 -24.11
N THR A 117 16.97 5.39 -24.83
CA THR A 117 16.86 3.93 -24.84
C THR A 117 17.17 3.35 -23.46
N LEU A 118 18.30 3.77 -22.86
CA LEU A 118 18.72 3.33 -21.54
C LEU A 118 17.67 3.68 -20.47
N THR A 119 17.13 4.90 -20.49
CA THR A 119 16.05 5.32 -19.60
C THR A 119 14.83 4.40 -19.70
N ALA A 120 14.41 4.01 -20.92
CA ALA A 120 13.27 3.12 -21.12
C ALA A 120 13.56 1.69 -20.67
N VAL A 121 14.77 1.18 -20.92
CA VAL A 121 15.22 -0.16 -20.47
C VAL A 121 15.31 -0.24 -18.95
N ILE A 122 15.90 0.77 -18.30
CA ILE A 122 15.97 0.86 -16.83
C ILE A 122 14.57 0.86 -16.22
N LYS A 123 13.64 1.63 -16.82
CA LYS A 123 12.23 1.64 -16.39
C LYS A 123 11.57 0.27 -16.57
N ALA A 124 11.87 -0.46 -17.66
CA ALA A 124 11.38 -1.82 -17.86
C ALA A 124 11.93 -2.79 -16.81
N CYS A 125 13.22 -2.68 -16.45
CA CYS A 125 13.81 -3.45 -15.35
C CYS A 125 13.11 -3.18 -14.01
N GLY A 126 12.81 -1.91 -13.71
CA GLY A 126 12.07 -1.52 -12.50
C GLY A 126 10.65 -2.08 -12.46
N ASN A 127 9.94 -2.09 -13.59
CA ASN A 127 8.59 -2.65 -13.68
C ASN A 127 8.55 -4.18 -13.49
N LEU A 128 9.67 -4.86 -13.74
CA LEU A 128 9.83 -6.31 -13.53
C LEU A 128 10.52 -6.68 -12.22
N SER A 129 10.97 -5.70 -11.45
CA SER A 129 11.86 -5.89 -10.30
C SER A 129 13.10 -6.74 -10.65
N ALA A 130 13.59 -6.62 -11.89
CA ALA A 130 14.67 -7.42 -12.46
C ALA A 130 16.05 -6.85 -12.07
N LEU A 131 16.41 -6.97 -10.77
CA LEU A 131 17.60 -6.36 -10.19
C LEU A 131 18.90 -6.75 -10.94
N GLY A 132 19.09 -8.03 -11.26
CA GLY A 132 20.30 -8.50 -11.95
C GLY A 132 20.49 -7.88 -13.32
N ILE A 133 19.44 -7.84 -14.14
CA ILE A 133 19.48 -7.22 -15.48
C ILE A 133 19.69 -5.72 -15.36
N GLY A 134 19.01 -5.06 -14.42
CA GLY A 134 19.15 -3.63 -14.21
C GLY A 134 20.56 -3.22 -13.77
N LYS A 135 21.26 -4.03 -12.97
CA LYS A 135 22.68 -3.81 -12.65
C LYS A 135 23.57 -3.89 -13.89
N ILE A 136 23.31 -4.82 -14.81
CA ILE A 136 24.02 -4.90 -16.10
C ILE A 136 23.75 -3.64 -16.94
N VAL A 137 22.50 -3.19 -17.01
CA VAL A 137 22.15 -1.95 -17.73
C VAL A 137 22.82 -0.73 -17.09
N HIS A 138 22.95 -0.69 -15.76
CA HIS A 138 23.69 0.37 -15.07
C HIS A 138 25.18 0.35 -15.46
N CYS A 139 25.81 -0.82 -15.59
CA CYS A 139 27.17 -0.90 -16.15
C CYS A 139 27.23 -0.35 -17.59
N HIS A 140 26.23 -0.61 -18.43
CA HIS A 140 26.16 -0.04 -19.78
C HIS A 140 26.02 1.49 -19.75
N VAL A 141 25.33 2.05 -18.76
CA VAL A 141 25.25 3.51 -18.53
C VAL A 141 26.64 4.08 -18.27
N LEU A 142 27.41 3.46 -17.36
CA LEU A 142 28.76 3.91 -17.00
C LEU A 142 29.72 3.81 -18.18
N VAL A 143 29.75 2.66 -18.89
CA VAL A 143 30.60 2.43 -20.04
C VAL A 143 30.24 3.35 -21.22
N GLY A 144 28.97 3.68 -21.37
CA GLY A 144 28.46 4.57 -22.41
C GLY A 144 28.64 6.06 -22.12
N GLY A 145 29.11 6.44 -20.93
CA GLY A 145 29.30 7.85 -20.54
C GLY A 145 27.97 8.60 -20.26
N TYR A 146 26.92 7.88 -19.85
CA TYR A 146 25.60 8.46 -19.55
C TYR A 146 25.35 8.65 -18.05
N GLU A 147 26.37 8.49 -17.21
CA GLU A 147 26.27 8.57 -15.74
C GLU A 147 25.82 9.95 -15.23
N LEU A 148 26.05 11.01 -16.00
CA LEU A 148 25.62 12.37 -15.66
C LEU A 148 24.33 12.82 -16.35
N ASP A 149 23.71 11.95 -17.16
CA ASP A 149 22.43 12.27 -17.79
C ASP A 149 21.30 12.26 -16.76
N LEU A 150 20.62 13.40 -16.60
CA LEU A 150 19.58 13.61 -15.58
C LEU A 150 18.40 12.63 -15.70
N PHE A 151 18.04 12.24 -16.93
CA PHE A 151 16.93 11.30 -17.14
C PHE A 151 17.33 9.87 -16.81
N VAL A 152 18.57 9.49 -17.15
CA VAL A 152 19.12 8.17 -16.83
C VAL A 152 19.29 8.02 -15.31
N GLN A 153 19.86 9.04 -14.65
CA GLN A 153 20.02 9.05 -13.19
C GLN A 153 18.66 8.94 -12.48
N ALA A 154 17.67 9.74 -12.86
CA ALA A 154 16.32 9.66 -12.28
C ALA A 154 15.66 8.29 -12.51
N ALA A 155 15.91 7.67 -13.68
CA ALA A 155 15.42 6.31 -13.95
C ALA A 155 16.14 5.27 -13.09
N LEU A 156 17.46 5.40 -12.84
CA LEU A 156 18.21 4.51 -11.94
C LEU A 156 17.73 4.63 -10.49
N VAL A 157 17.49 5.84 -9.99
CA VAL A 157 16.91 6.06 -8.66
C VAL A 157 15.58 5.32 -8.55
N SER A 158 14.66 5.54 -9.51
CA SER A 158 13.36 4.87 -9.54
C SER A 158 13.47 3.35 -9.63
N PHE A 159 14.40 2.83 -10.42
CA PHE A 159 14.65 1.41 -10.58
C PHE A 159 15.13 0.74 -9.30
N TYR A 160 16.19 1.28 -8.68
CA TYR A 160 16.72 0.72 -7.44
C TYR A 160 15.71 0.81 -6.30
N ALA A 161 14.97 1.91 -6.19
CA ALA A 161 13.91 2.06 -5.21
C ALA A 161 12.79 1.00 -5.38
N LYS A 162 12.35 0.73 -6.62
CA LYS A 162 11.36 -0.32 -6.92
C LYS A 162 11.85 -1.73 -6.63
N CYS A 163 13.17 -1.96 -6.73
CA CYS A 163 13.79 -3.23 -6.39
C CYS A 163 14.09 -3.39 -4.88
N GLY A 164 13.76 -2.41 -4.04
CA GLY A 164 14.06 -2.42 -2.61
C GLY A 164 15.49 -2.07 -2.23
N GLU A 165 16.34 -1.73 -3.20
CA GLU A 165 17.74 -1.36 -3.00
C GLU A 165 17.90 0.13 -2.68
N LEU A 166 17.26 0.57 -1.60
CA LEU A 166 17.14 1.99 -1.24
C LEU A 166 18.50 2.66 -0.95
N GLY A 167 19.46 1.92 -0.40
CA GLY A 167 20.81 2.44 -0.16
C GLY A 167 21.52 2.81 -1.46
N VAL A 168 21.36 1.99 -2.51
CA VAL A 168 21.92 2.27 -3.84
C VAL A 168 21.15 3.42 -4.52
N ALA A 169 19.81 3.42 -4.42
CA ALA A 169 18.98 4.51 -4.94
C ALA A 169 19.38 5.85 -4.33
N ARG A 170 19.59 5.88 -3.01
CA ARG A 170 20.02 7.07 -2.26
C ARG A 170 21.40 7.53 -2.71
N LYS A 171 22.37 6.61 -2.87
CA LYS A 171 23.71 6.95 -3.34
C LYS A 171 23.67 7.60 -4.72
N VAL A 172 22.95 7.01 -5.69
CA VAL A 172 22.77 7.60 -7.02
C VAL A 172 22.14 8.99 -6.93
N PHE A 173 21.11 9.16 -6.09
CA PHE A 173 20.44 10.44 -5.87
C PHE A 173 21.37 11.51 -5.27
N ASP A 174 22.22 11.13 -4.31
CA ASP A 174 23.12 12.07 -3.64
C ASP A 174 24.29 12.48 -4.54
N GLU A 175 24.75 11.60 -5.43
CA GLU A 175 25.81 11.86 -6.43
C GLU A 175 25.33 12.71 -7.62
N MET A 176 24.00 12.99 -7.75
CA MET A 176 23.48 13.84 -8.83
C MET A 176 23.95 15.29 -8.66
N PRO A 177 24.65 15.88 -9.67
CA PRO A 177 25.05 17.29 -9.63
C PRO A 177 23.85 18.24 -9.57
N GLN A 178 22.77 17.91 -10.28
CA GLN A 178 21.49 18.61 -10.26
C GLN A 178 20.36 17.60 -10.10
N ARG A 179 19.56 17.77 -9.06
CA ARG A 179 18.42 16.90 -8.79
C ARG A 179 17.17 17.43 -9.46
N SER A 180 16.71 16.74 -10.50
CA SER A 180 15.45 17.07 -11.16
C SER A 180 14.25 16.74 -10.25
N LEU A 181 13.11 17.40 -10.45
CA LEU A 181 11.85 17.08 -9.77
C LEU A 181 11.51 15.57 -9.86
N VAL A 182 11.79 14.95 -11.02
CA VAL A 182 11.57 13.51 -11.23
C VAL A 182 12.43 12.65 -10.30
N ALA A 183 13.69 13.05 -10.03
CA ALA A 183 14.57 12.33 -9.12
C ALA A 183 14.10 12.46 -7.66
N TRP A 184 13.70 13.66 -7.24
CA TRP A 184 13.09 13.89 -5.92
C TRP A 184 11.84 13.03 -5.74
N ASN A 185 10.91 13.07 -6.69
CA ASN A 185 9.69 12.26 -6.66
C ASN A 185 9.98 10.76 -6.64
N ALA A 186 10.98 10.30 -7.42
CA ALA A 186 11.38 8.91 -7.44
C ALA A 186 11.92 8.44 -6.09
N MET A 187 12.71 9.27 -5.40
CA MET A 187 13.28 8.91 -4.11
C MET A 187 12.25 8.98 -2.98
N ILE A 188 11.42 10.05 -2.93
CA ILE A 188 10.33 10.20 -1.96
C ILE A 188 9.34 9.04 -2.08
N SER A 189 8.84 8.75 -3.30
CA SER A 189 7.94 7.63 -3.52
C SER A 189 8.60 6.28 -3.28
N GLY A 190 9.90 6.17 -3.56
CA GLY A 190 10.69 4.97 -3.26
C GLY A 190 10.74 4.66 -1.78
N TYR A 191 11.02 5.63 -0.93
CA TYR A 191 10.96 5.48 0.52
C TYR A 191 9.56 5.12 1.01
N GLU A 192 8.55 5.85 0.53
CA GLU A 192 7.14 5.62 0.90
C GLU A 192 6.68 4.19 0.58
N GLN A 193 6.93 3.71 -0.65
CA GLN A 193 6.50 2.37 -1.10
C GLN A 193 7.24 1.22 -0.40
N ASN A 194 8.43 1.46 0.12
CA ASN A 194 9.20 0.49 0.89
C ASN A 194 8.97 0.60 2.41
N GLY A 195 7.99 1.38 2.85
CA GLY A 195 7.61 1.50 4.26
C GLY A 195 8.55 2.38 5.10
N LEU A 196 9.44 3.14 4.48
CA LEU A 196 10.33 4.10 5.12
C LEU A 196 9.70 5.52 5.06
N ALA A 197 8.51 5.65 5.64
CA ALA A 197 7.71 6.86 5.53
C ALA A 197 8.37 8.08 6.22
N GLN A 198 9.13 7.86 7.29
CA GLN A 198 9.86 8.94 7.97
C GLN A 198 10.96 9.52 7.07
N GLU A 199 11.69 8.67 6.37
CA GLU A 199 12.72 9.07 5.41
C GLU A 199 12.12 9.81 4.21
N ALA A 200 10.92 9.40 3.77
CA ALA A 200 10.18 10.10 2.72
C ALA A 200 9.78 11.52 3.15
N ILE A 201 9.29 11.66 4.39
CA ILE A 201 8.93 12.96 4.98
C ILE A 201 10.18 13.84 5.14
N GLY A 202 11.25 13.33 5.74
CA GLY A 202 12.50 14.07 5.92
C GLY A 202 13.11 14.54 4.59
N LEU A 203 13.01 13.71 3.54
CA LEU A 203 13.47 14.10 2.22
C LEU A 203 12.60 15.20 1.60
N PHE A 204 11.29 15.17 1.81
CA PHE A 204 10.38 16.24 1.38
C PHE A 204 10.64 17.55 2.15
N GLU A 205 10.90 17.49 3.45
CA GLU A 205 11.28 18.67 4.24
C GLU A 205 12.59 19.29 3.71
N CYS A 206 13.59 18.46 3.42
CA CYS A 206 14.83 18.90 2.78
C CYS A 206 14.56 19.55 1.41
N MET A 207 13.68 18.96 0.58
CA MET A 207 13.26 19.52 -0.71
C MET A 207 12.63 20.90 -0.56
N ARG A 208 11.75 21.05 0.42
CA ARG A 208 11.08 22.31 0.75
C ARG A 208 12.05 23.38 1.25
N ASP A 209 12.96 23.00 2.16
CA ASP A 209 13.94 23.92 2.76
C ASP A 209 14.96 24.42 1.74
N LEU A 210 15.25 23.61 0.70
CA LEU A 210 16.06 24.01 -0.44
C LEU A 210 15.29 24.88 -1.47
N GLY A 211 14.01 25.15 -1.25
CA GLY A 211 13.17 25.92 -2.16
C GLY A 211 12.88 25.22 -3.50
N VAL A 212 13.01 23.91 -3.56
CA VAL A 212 12.70 23.14 -4.78
C VAL A 212 11.17 23.05 -4.94
N GLU A 213 10.67 23.48 -6.09
CA GLU A 213 9.24 23.35 -6.41
C GLU A 213 8.80 21.88 -6.42
N PHE A 214 7.63 21.62 -5.86
CA PHE A 214 7.04 20.28 -5.81
C PHE A 214 5.66 20.27 -6.49
N ASP A 215 5.32 19.13 -7.07
CA ASP A 215 4.11 18.92 -7.85
C ASP A 215 3.08 18.02 -7.14
N LEU A 216 1.97 17.72 -7.83
CA LEU A 216 0.94 16.82 -7.32
C LEU A 216 1.46 15.40 -7.03
N VAL A 217 2.47 14.93 -7.75
CA VAL A 217 3.06 13.59 -7.53
C VAL A 217 3.81 13.58 -6.21
N THR A 218 4.59 14.64 -5.93
CA THR A 218 5.25 14.83 -4.64
C THR A 218 4.23 14.82 -3.50
N MET A 219 3.17 15.65 -3.63
CA MET A 219 2.13 15.77 -2.59
C MET A 219 1.44 14.43 -2.31
N VAL A 220 1.08 13.67 -3.34
CA VAL A 220 0.44 12.34 -3.20
C VAL A 220 1.36 11.39 -2.43
N SER A 221 2.66 11.33 -2.77
CA SER A 221 3.62 10.47 -2.10
C SER A 221 3.82 10.87 -0.63
N VAL A 222 3.91 12.17 -0.35
CA VAL A 222 4.06 12.67 1.03
C VAL A 222 2.80 12.47 1.85
N LEU A 223 1.60 12.69 1.29
CA LEU A 223 0.33 12.39 1.96
C LEU A 223 0.19 10.90 2.28
N SER A 224 0.68 10.02 1.40
CA SER A 224 0.73 8.59 1.67
C SER A 224 1.71 8.26 2.80
N ALA A 225 2.89 8.88 2.83
CA ALA A 225 3.85 8.75 3.92
C ALA A 225 3.26 9.25 5.26
N CYS A 226 2.60 10.42 5.28
CA CYS A 226 1.87 10.92 6.45
C CYS A 226 0.84 9.91 6.96
N SER A 227 0.12 9.26 6.04
CA SER A 227 -0.87 8.22 6.36
C SER A 227 -0.24 7.01 7.06
N GLN A 228 1.00 6.66 6.74
CA GLN A 228 1.70 5.51 7.33
C GLN A 228 2.12 5.79 8.76
N VAL A 229 2.70 6.94 9.04
CA VAL A 229 3.24 7.29 10.36
C VAL A 229 2.27 8.06 11.25
N GLY A 230 1.18 8.58 10.70
CA GLY A 230 0.20 9.37 11.43
C GLY A 230 0.58 10.86 11.57
N ALA A 231 1.40 11.40 10.66
CA ALA A 231 1.85 12.80 10.64
C ALA A 231 0.72 13.72 10.15
N LEU A 232 -0.22 14.03 11.04
CA LEU A 232 -1.40 14.84 10.74
C LEU A 232 -1.03 16.28 10.40
N GLY A 233 -0.11 16.89 11.15
CA GLY A 233 0.29 18.29 11.00
C GLY A 233 0.85 18.58 9.62
N LEU A 234 1.74 17.73 9.09
CA LEU A 234 2.28 17.87 7.74
C LEU A 234 1.18 17.66 6.68
N GLY A 235 0.29 16.68 6.89
CA GLY A 235 -0.85 16.46 5.99
C GLY A 235 -1.79 17.65 5.91
N GLN A 236 -2.08 18.31 7.03
CA GLN A 236 -2.86 19.54 7.10
C GLN A 236 -2.15 20.70 6.39
N TRP A 237 -0.84 20.85 6.60
CA TRP A 237 -0.04 21.85 5.91
C TRP A 237 -0.10 21.71 4.38
N ILE A 238 -0.01 20.47 3.86
CA ILE A 238 -0.16 20.19 2.41
C ILE A 238 -1.57 20.59 1.93
N HIS A 239 -2.61 20.24 2.69
CA HIS A 239 -3.99 20.61 2.34
C HIS A 239 -4.17 22.13 2.30
N GLU A 240 -3.64 22.86 3.29
CA GLU A 240 -3.65 24.33 3.30
C GLU A 240 -2.85 24.92 2.14
N TYR A 241 -1.69 24.33 1.81
CA TYR A 241 -0.89 24.75 0.66
C TYR A 241 -1.68 24.66 -0.64
N ILE A 242 -2.42 23.56 -0.85
CA ILE A 242 -3.30 23.36 -2.02
C ILE A 242 -4.34 24.46 -2.07
N ASN A 243 -5.00 24.77 -0.93
CA ASN A 243 -6.04 25.79 -0.85
C ASN A 243 -5.49 27.21 -1.09
N ARG A 244 -4.37 27.58 -0.46
CA ARG A 244 -3.74 28.91 -0.58
C ARG A 244 -3.25 29.19 -2.01
N ASN A 245 -2.79 28.16 -2.72
CA ASN A 245 -2.31 28.29 -4.09
C ASN A 245 -3.41 28.06 -5.14
N ASN A 246 -4.68 27.93 -4.72
CA ASN A 246 -5.83 27.67 -5.59
C ASN A 246 -5.61 26.47 -6.53
N LEU A 247 -4.88 25.45 -6.06
CA LEU A 247 -4.66 24.25 -6.84
C LEU A 247 -5.96 23.44 -6.90
N ARG A 248 -6.38 23.08 -8.11
CA ARG A 248 -7.64 22.35 -8.29
C ARG A 248 -7.56 20.96 -7.65
N LEU A 249 -8.44 20.70 -6.68
CA LEU A 249 -8.61 19.36 -6.10
C LEU A 249 -9.16 18.41 -7.17
N ASN A 250 -8.28 17.59 -7.74
CA ASN A 250 -8.70 16.49 -8.59
C ASN A 250 -8.98 15.23 -7.74
N THR A 251 -9.57 14.20 -8.35
CA THR A 251 -9.92 12.96 -7.65
C THR A 251 -8.71 12.25 -7.03
N THR A 252 -7.52 12.38 -7.60
CA THR A 252 -6.29 11.73 -7.10
C THR A 252 -5.84 12.36 -5.79
N ILE A 253 -5.65 13.69 -5.77
CA ILE A 253 -5.20 14.40 -4.56
C ILE A 253 -6.29 14.35 -3.47
N GLY A 254 -7.57 14.49 -3.88
CA GLY A 254 -8.70 14.37 -2.96
C GLY A 254 -8.75 13.01 -2.28
N THR A 255 -8.56 11.92 -3.03
CA THR A 255 -8.47 10.57 -2.45
C THR A 255 -7.28 10.42 -1.51
N SER A 256 -6.13 11.01 -1.86
CA SER A 256 -4.94 10.98 -0.98
C SER A 256 -5.18 11.73 0.32
N LEU A 257 -5.87 12.88 0.28
CA LEU A 257 -6.28 13.64 1.47
C LEU A 257 -7.30 12.86 2.32
N ILE A 258 -8.32 12.24 1.72
CA ILE A 258 -9.29 11.40 2.43
C ILE A 258 -8.57 10.27 3.17
N ASN A 259 -7.66 9.58 2.50
CA ASN A 259 -6.87 8.51 3.10
C ASN A 259 -5.94 9.03 4.19
N MET A 260 -5.28 10.18 3.97
CA MET A 260 -4.39 10.80 4.95
C MET A 260 -5.16 11.17 6.21
N TYR A 261 -6.25 11.93 6.10
CA TYR A 261 -7.06 12.31 7.25
C TYR A 261 -7.62 11.08 7.97
N GLY A 262 -8.19 10.13 7.20
CA GLY A 262 -8.71 8.89 7.76
C GLY A 262 -7.65 8.10 8.52
N ARG A 263 -6.45 7.94 7.96
CA ARG A 263 -5.36 7.19 8.60
C ARG A 263 -4.61 7.96 9.70
N CYS A 264 -4.80 9.27 9.79
CA CYS A 264 -4.33 10.11 10.91
C CYS A 264 -5.41 10.30 12.00
N GLY A 265 -6.59 9.69 11.86
CA GLY A 265 -7.62 9.69 12.90
C GLY A 265 -8.57 10.89 12.86
N ASP A 266 -8.64 11.62 11.74
CA ASP A 266 -9.55 12.76 11.54
C ASP A 266 -10.62 12.44 10.49
N VAL A 267 -11.64 11.70 10.92
CA VAL A 267 -12.75 11.26 10.05
C VAL A 267 -13.58 12.43 9.55
N ILE A 268 -13.72 13.49 10.39
CA ILE A 268 -14.52 14.67 10.06
C ILE A 268 -13.88 15.38 8.85
N LYS A 269 -12.59 15.65 8.92
CA LYS A 269 -11.86 16.27 7.80
C LYS A 269 -11.84 15.40 6.55
N ALA A 270 -11.73 14.06 6.71
CA ALA A 270 -11.85 13.15 5.58
C ALA A 270 -13.20 13.29 4.87
N ARG A 271 -14.29 13.42 5.63
CA ARG A 271 -15.65 13.62 5.12
C ARG A 271 -15.81 14.98 4.43
N GLU A 272 -15.32 16.06 5.03
CA GLU A 272 -15.35 17.39 4.44
C GLU A 272 -14.65 17.40 3.06
N VAL A 273 -13.46 16.77 2.95
CA VAL A 273 -12.74 16.65 1.67
C VAL A 273 -13.56 15.84 0.67
N PHE A 274 -14.16 14.72 1.07
CA PHE A 274 -15.00 13.90 0.20
C PHE A 274 -16.18 14.69 -0.37
N GLU A 275 -16.85 15.49 0.45
CA GLU A 275 -17.99 16.33 0.04
C GLU A 275 -17.59 17.51 -0.82
N SER A 276 -16.39 18.05 -0.66
CA SER A 276 -15.88 19.17 -1.45
C SER A 276 -15.48 18.80 -2.89
N LEU A 277 -15.35 17.51 -3.21
CA LEU A 277 -14.96 17.05 -4.53
C LEU A 277 -16.11 17.22 -5.55
N VAL A 278 -15.85 17.98 -6.61
CA VAL A 278 -16.82 18.21 -7.70
C VAL A 278 -17.17 16.92 -8.45
N GLN A 279 -16.21 16.02 -8.57
CA GLN A 279 -16.39 14.70 -9.17
C GLN A 279 -15.84 13.64 -8.26
N GLN A 280 -16.65 12.63 -7.97
CA GLN A 280 -16.28 11.51 -7.13
C GLN A 280 -16.29 10.25 -7.99
N ASN A 281 -15.15 9.56 -8.06
CA ASN A 281 -15.02 8.28 -8.76
C ASN A 281 -15.15 7.10 -7.77
N VAL A 282 -15.16 5.87 -8.29
CA VAL A 282 -15.27 4.65 -7.46
C VAL A 282 -14.19 4.58 -6.37
N ILE A 283 -13.00 5.16 -6.60
CA ILE A 283 -11.88 5.12 -5.66
C ILE A 283 -12.16 6.05 -4.46
N THR A 284 -12.68 7.28 -4.71
CA THR A 284 -13.03 8.24 -3.64
C THR A 284 -14.15 7.71 -2.74
N TRP A 285 -15.20 7.13 -3.34
CA TRP A 285 -16.28 6.49 -2.59
C TRP A 285 -15.77 5.33 -1.73
N THR A 286 -14.98 4.44 -2.33
CA THR A 286 -14.37 3.31 -1.63
C THR A 286 -13.44 3.74 -0.50
N ALA A 287 -12.65 4.80 -0.71
CA ALA A 287 -11.80 5.37 0.33
C ALA A 287 -12.61 5.86 1.53
N MET A 288 -13.73 6.57 1.31
CA MET A 288 -14.56 7.06 2.41
C MET A 288 -15.25 5.92 3.17
N ILE A 289 -15.76 4.89 2.48
CA ILE A 289 -16.29 3.68 3.11
C ILE A 289 -15.23 3.00 3.97
N SER A 290 -14.00 2.88 3.44
CA SER A 290 -12.87 2.28 4.17
C SER A 290 -12.49 3.09 5.41
N VAL A 291 -12.49 4.42 5.31
CA VAL A 291 -12.22 5.31 6.45
C VAL A 291 -13.24 5.07 7.56
N TYR A 292 -14.53 5.13 7.26
CA TYR A 292 -15.55 4.85 8.27
C TYR A 292 -15.41 3.44 8.87
N GLY A 293 -15.15 2.43 8.02
CA GLY A 293 -14.98 1.04 8.47
C GLY A 293 -13.81 0.87 9.44
N MET A 294 -12.65 1.49 9.14
CA MET A 294 -11.48 1.45 10.03
C MET A 294 -11.74 2.08 11.41
N HIS A 295 -12.59 3.07 11.47
CA HIS A 295 -12.93 3.79 12.71
C HIS A 295 -14.08 3.15 13.51
N GLY A 296 -14.64 2.05 13.02
CA GLY A 296 -15.78 1.38 13.67
C GLY A 296 -17.13 2.04 13.38
N TYR A 297 -17.19 3.04 12.52
CA TYR A 297 -18.41 3.73 12.10
C TYR A 297 -19.12 2.97 10.96
N GLY A 298 -19.51 1.73 11.27
CA GLY A 298 -20.09 0.83 10.25
C GLY A 298 -21.44 1.28 9.73
N LYS A 299 -22.24 2.00 10.51
CA LYS A 299 -23.52 2.56 10.07
C LYS A 299 -23.29 3.61 8.98
N GLU A 300 -22.38 4.53 9.22
CA GLU A 300 -21.98 5.60 8.31
C GLU A 300 -21.32 5.03 7.05
N ALA A 301 -20.51 3.98 7.18
CA ALA A 301 -19.96 3.26 6.03
C ALA A 301 -21.07 2.68 5.14
N MET A 302 -22.09 2.10 5.73
CA MET A 302 -23.25 1.56 5.00
C MET A 302 -24.12 2.64 4.38
N GLU A 303 -24.23 3.82 5.00
CA GLU A 303 -24.92 4.99 4.44
C GLU A 303 -24.19 5.49 3.19
N ILE A 304 -22.86 5.67 3.26
CA ILE A 304 -22.05 6.04 2.10
C ILE A 304 -22.17 5.00 0.99
N PHE A 305 -22.14 3.72 1.30
CA PHE A 305 -22.35 2.66 0.32
C PHE A 305 -23.74 2.72 -0.32
N HIS A 306 -24.77 3.03 0.45
CA HIS A 306 -26.12 3.23 -0.07
C HIS A 306 -26.21 4.45 -1.00
N LEU A 307 -25.63 5.58 -0.61
CA LEU A 307 -25.53 6.77 -1.45
C LEU A 307 -24.75 6.52 -2.74
N MET A 308 -23.65 5.75 -2.67
CA MET A 308 -22.89 5.34 -3.85
C MET A 308 -23.75 4.54 -4.83
N LYS A 309 -24.62 3.64 -4.35
CA LYS A 309 -25.53 2.88 -5.21
C LYS A 309 -26.60 3.74 -5.87
N LEU A 310 -27.03 4.82 -5.22
CA LEU A 310 -28.08 5.72 -5.72
C LEU A 310 -27.54 6.78 -6.69
N HIS A 311 -26.41 7.38 -6.39
CA HIS A 311 -25.94 8.59 -7.05
C HIS A 311 -24.50 8.50 -7.56
N GLY A 312 -23.75 7.47 -7.15
CA GLY A 312 -22.35 7.30 -7.48
C GLY A 312 -22.10 6.34 -8.65
N PRO A 313 -20.84 6.07 -8.93
CA PRO A 313 -20.44 5.04 -9.89
C PRO A 313 -20.77 3.63 -9.35
N PRO A 314 -20.93 2.62 -10.22
CA PRO A 314 -21.20 1.26 -9.78
C PRO A 314 -20.07 0.74 -8.87
N PRO A 315 -20.41 0.10 -7.74
CA PRO A 315 -19.43 -0.54 -6.86
C PRO A 315 -18.62 -1.61 -7.58
N ASN A 316 -17.35 -1.71 -7.25
CA ASN A 316 -16.47 -2.76 -7.75
C ASN A 316 -16.03 -3.74 -6.65
N SER A 317 -15.23 -4.73 -7.01
CA SER A 317 -14.67 -5.74 -6.09
C SER A 317 -14.02 -5.11 -4.83
N VAL A 318 -13.27 -4.01 -4.99
CA VAL A 318 -12.59 -3.33 -3.87
C VAL A 318 -13.59 -2.61 -2.96
N THR A 319 -14.66 -2.04 -3.53
CA THR A 319 -15.74 -1.43 -2.77
C THR A 319 -16.40 -2.45 -1.84
N PHE A 320 -16.68 -3.67 -2.34
CA PHE A 320 -17.28 -4.73 -1.50
C PHE A 320 -16.32 -5.22 -0.41
N ILE A 321 -15.00 -5.27 -0.65
CA ILE A 321 -14.03 -5.54 0.43
C ILE A 321 -14.15 -4.49 1.53
N ALA A 322 -14.20 -3.20 1.18
CA ALA A 322 -14.33 -2.11 2.14
C ALA A 322 -15.66 -2.20 2.95
N VAL A 323 -16.77 -2.51 2.28
CA VAL A 323 -18.09 -2.70 2.92
C VAL A 323 -18.08 -3.88 3.88
N LEU A 324 -17.57 -5.04 3.44
CA LEU A 324 -17.51 -6.25 4.27
C LEU A 324 -16.61 -6.05 5.49
N SER A 325 -15.45 -5.39 5.31
CA SER A 325 -14.54 -5.02 6.40
C SER A 325 -15.23 -4.06 7.40
N ALA A 326 -15.95 -3.06 6.91
CA ALA A 326 -16.71 -2.15 7.77
C ALA A 326 -17.80 -2.89 8.58
N CYS A 327 -18.50 -3.82 7.95
CA CYS A 327 -19.48 -4.67 8.64
C CYS A 327 -18.81 -5.57 9.68
N ALA A 328 -17.64 -6.17 9.36
CA ALA A 328 -16.89 -6.99 10.29
C ALA A 328 -16.43 -6.22 11.53
N HIS A 329 -15.96 -4.99 11.35
CA HIS A 329 -15.52 -4.14 12.47
C HIS A 329 -16.66 -3.59 13.34
N ALA A 330 -17.86 -3.49 12.80
CA ALA A 330 -19.02 -2.93 13.51
C ALA A 330 -20.07 -3.98 13.94
N GLY A 331 -19.79 -5.28 13.74
CA GLY A 331 -20.73 -6.35 14.11
C GLY A 331 -22.00 -6.40 13.26
N LEU A 332 -22.01 -5.81 12.06
CA LEU A 332 -23.19 -5.72 11.19
C LEU A 332 -23.32 -6.97 10.30
N VAL A 333 -23.40 -8.16 10.91
CA VAL A 333 -23.35 -9.46 10.22
C VAL A 333 -24.40 -9.56 9.12
N SER A 334 -25.69 -9.31 9.43
CA SER A 334 -26.77 -9.44 8.44
C SER A 334 -26.58 -8.49 7.25
N LYS A 335 -26.12 -7.24 7.48
CA LYS A 335 -25.84 -6.28 6.40
C LYS A 335 -24.65 -6.73 5.55
N GLY A 336 -23.61 -7.29 6.16
CA GLY A 336 -22.47 -7.83 5.47
C GLY A 336 -22.82 -9.05 4.59
N GLN A 337 -23.61 -9.99 5.11
CA GLN A 337 -24.11 -11.13 4.34
C GLN A 337 -24.97 -10.69 3.14
N LEU A 338 -25.86 -9.71 3.33
CA LEU A 338 -26.63 -9.13 2.23
C LEU A 338 -25.73 -8.45 1.19
N ALA A 339 -24.72 -7.69 1.63
CA ALA A 339 -23.76 -7.06 0.71
C ALA A 339 -22.97 -8.11 -0.09
N TYR A 340 -22.53 -9.19 0.55
CA TYR A 340 -21.84 -10.29 -0.11
C TYR A 340 -22.72 -10.99 -1.16
N THR A 341 -23.99 -11.23 -0.83
CA THR A 341 -24.96 -11.81 -1.77
C THR A 341 -25.24 -10.87 -2.94
N SER A 342 -25.45 -9.58 -2.67
CA SER A 342 -25.66 -8.55 -3.69
C SER A 342 -24.45 -8.43 -4.64
N MET A 343 -23.22 -8.51 -4.12
CA MET A 343 -22.00 -8.52 -4.94
C MET A 343 -22.06 -9.61 -6.02
N ILE A 344 -22.52 -10.81 -5.65
CA ILE A 344 -22.55 -11.96 -6.56
C ILE A 344 -23.74 -11.89 -7.51
N GLN A 345 -24.94 -11.61 -6.97
CA GLN A 345 -26.20 -11.71 -7.71
C GLN A 345 -26.50 -10.45 -8.53
N ASP A 346 -26.36 -9.27 -7.94
CA ASP A 346 -26.75 -8.01 -8.58
C ASP A 346 -25.63 -7.44 -9.44
N TYR A 347 -24.38 -7.54 -8.97
CA TYR A 347 -23.20 -6.96 -9.65
C TYR A 347 -22.39 -7.99 -10.43
N GLN A 348 -22.71 -9.29 -10.34
CA GLN A 348 -22.02 -10.39 -11.02
C GLN A 348 -20.49 -10.38 -10.78
N ILE A 349 -20.08 -9.95 -9.60
CA ILE A 349 -18.68 -9.92 -9.18
C ILE A 349 -18.35 -11.24 -8.49
N ALA A 350 -17.45 -12.02 -9.12
CA ALA A 350 -16.95 -13.26 -8.51
C ALA A 350 -16.16 -12.95 -7.22
N PRO A 351 -16.44 -13.66 -6.11
CA PRO A 351 -15.69 -13.50 -4.87
C PRO A 351 -14.21 -13.74 -5.08
N LYS A 352 -13.38 -12.92 -4.45
CA LYS A 352 -11.92 -13.08 -4.35
C LYS A 352 -11.55 -13.47 -2.92
N LEU A 353 -10.28 -13.83 -2.74
CA LEU A 353 -9.77 -14.23 -1.44
C LEU A 353 -10.08 -13.20 -0.33
N GLU A 354 -9.90 -11.92 -0.62
CA GLU A 354 -10.10 -10.83 0.35
C GLU A 354 -11.56 -10.72 0.82
N HIS A 355 -12.53 -11.03 -0.06
CA HIS A 355 -13.95 -11.08 0.33
C HIS A 355 -14.20 -12.23 1.32
N HIS A 356 -13.62 -13.41 1.06
CA HIS A 356 -13.73 -14.55 1.96
C HIS A 356 -13.07 -14.28 3.32
N VAL A 357 -11.88 -13.65 3.32
CA VAL A 357 -11.22 -13.23 4.58
C VAL A 357 -12.13 -12.31 5.38
N SER A 358 -12.74 -11.29 4.73
CA SER A 358 -13.66 -10.37 5.40
C SER A 358 -14.92 -11.06 5.94
N MET A 359 -15.45 -12.05 5.20
CA MET A 359 -16.60 -12.86 5.67
C MET A 359 -16.23 -13.72 6.89
N VAL A 360 -15.06 -14.39 6.86
CA VAL A 360 -14.58 -15.19 8.00
C VAL A 360 -14.31 -14.32 9.22
N ASP A 361 -13.70 -13.13 9.04
CA ASP A 361 -13.46 -12.18 10.13
C ASP A 361 -14.79 -11.67 10.72
N MET A 362 -15.78 -11.36 9.88
CA MET A 362 -17.09 -10.89 10.31
C MET A 362 -17.85 -11.96 11.11
N LEU A 363 -17.96 -13.16 10.57
CA LEU A 363 -18.64 -14.28 11.25
C LEU A 363 -17.90 -14.67 12.52
N GLY A 364 -16.57 -14.72 12.44
CA GLY A 364 -15.70 -15.06 13.56
C GLY A 364 -15.83 -14.08 14.73
N ARG A 365 -15.80 -12.77 14.49
CA ARG A 365 -15.99 -11.74 15.53
C ARG A 365 -17.38 -11.82 16.16
N ALA A 366 -18.39 -12.19 15.39
CA ALA A 366 -19.76 -12.38 15.88
C ALA A 366 -19.94 -13.67 16.70
N GLY A 367 -18.92 -14.51 16.86
CA GLY A 367 -19.02 -15.80 17.56
C GLY A 367 -19.65 -16.92 16.72
N LEU A 368 -19.97 -16.65 15.46
CA LEU A 368 -20.55 -17.64 14.53
C LEU A 368 -19.44 -18.54 13.94
N LEU A 369 -18.67 -19.18 14.83
CA LEU A 369 -17.44 -19.90 14.46
C LEU A 369 -17.69 -21.08 13.54
N ASN A 370 -18.81 -21.81 13.72
CA ASN A 370 -19.18 -22.92 12.85
C ASN A 370 -19.52 -22.45 11.43
N GLU A 371 -20.24 -21.32 11.30
CA GLU A 371 -20.55 -20.72 10.00
C GLU A 371 -19.28 -20.22 9.31
N ALA A 372 -18.38 -19.58 10.06
CA ALA A 372 -17.06 -19.17 9.56
C ALA A 372 -16.24 -20.36 9.03
N TYR A 373 -16.22 -21.45 9.78
CA TYR A 373 -15.54 -22.69 9.39
C TYR A 373 -16.17 -23.33 8.14
N GLN A 374 -17.49 -23.39 8.06
CA GLN A 374 -18.20 -23.86 6.87
C GLN A 374 -17.92 -22.97 5.65
N HIS A 375 -17.89 -21.65 5.86
CA HIS A 375 -17.56 -20.70 4.79
C HIS A 375 -16.16 -20.96 4.21
N ILE A 376 -15.17 -21.28 5.05
CA ILE A 376 -13.82 -21.66 4.63
C ILE A 376 -13.84 -22.89 3.71
N HIS A 377 -14.63 -23.91 4.05
CA HIS A 377 -14.72 -25.14 3.24
C HIS A 377 -15.48 -24.94 1.92
N ASN A 378 -16.35 -23.94 1.85
CA ASN A 378 -17.17 -23.62 0.68
C ASN A 378 -16.53 -22.58 -0.24
N MET A 379 -15.26 -22.21 -0.06
CA MET A 379 -14.56 -21.18 -0.87
C MET A 379 -14.18 -21.65 -2.29
N ASN A 380 -14.62 -22.81 -2.75
CA ASN A 380 -14.27 -23.32 -4.09
C ASN A 380 -14.60 -22.30 -5.20
N PRO A 381 -13.70 -22.10 -6.18
CA PRO A 381 -12.42 -22.81 -6.42
C PRO A 381 -11.19 -22.22 -5.69
N ILE A 382 -11.39 -21.21 -4.83
CA ILE A 382 -10.31 -20.52 -4.11
C ILE A 382 -9.85 -21.37 -2.94
N LYS A 383 -8.53 -21.62 -2.84
CA LYS A 383 -7.96 -22.34 -1.69
C LYS A 383 -7.77 -21.39 -0.51
N PRO A 384 -8.11 -21.82 0.73
CA PRO A 384 -7.82 -21.05 1.92
C PRO A 384 -6.32 -20.77 2.07
N THR A 385 -5.99 -19.52 2.36
CA THR A 385 -4.60 -19.07 2.61
C THR A 385 -4.37 -18.81 4.10
N ALA A 386 -3.13 -18.49 4.47
CA ALA A 386 -2.78 -18.10 5.82
C ALA A 386 -3.64 -16.96 6.38
N ALA A 387 -4.06 -16.00 5.54
CA ALA A 387 -4.91 -14.87 5.97
C ALA A 387 -6.28 -15.36 6.49
N VAL A 388 -6.91 -16.32 5.81
CA VAL A 388 -8.20 -16.90 6.21
C VAL A 388 -8.09 -17.62 7.55
N TRP A 389 -7.05 -18.49 7.69
CA TRP A 389 -6.83 -19.25 8.92
C TRP A 389 -6.39 -18.35 10.09
N THR A 390 -5.68 -17.25 9.81
CA THR A 390 -5.34 -16.24 10.83
C THR A 390 -6.59 -15.55 11.37
N ALA A 391 -7.54 -15.19 10.49
CA ALA A 391 -8.83 -14.61 10.90
C ALA A 391 -9.62 -15.62 11.77
N MET A 392 -9.70 -16.87 11.34
CA MET A 392 -10.36 -17.94 12.11
C MET A 392 -9.70 -18.17 13.47
N LEU A 393 -8.36 -18.23 13.51
CA LEU A 393 -7.59 -18.41 14.76
C LEU A 393 -7.81 -17.23 15.72
N GLY A 394 -7.83 -16.00 15.20
CA GLY A 394 -8.15 -14.79 15.97
C GLY A 394 -9.53 -14.84 16.60
N ALA A 395 -10.53 -15.28 15.82
CA ALA A 395 -11.90 -15.47 16.30
C ALA A 395 -12.00 -16.58 17.38
N CYS A 396 -11.32 -17.71 17.17
CA CYS A 396 -11.28 -18.79 18.15
C CYS A 396 -10.65 -18.33 19.47
N LYS A 397 -9.59 -17.51 19.41
CA LYS A 397 -9.00 -16.89 20.60
C LYS A 397 -9.99 -16.01 21.33
N MET A 398 -10.69 -15.13 20.61
CA MET A 398 -11.66 -14.18 21.17
C MET A 398 -12.81 -14.89 21.90
N HIS A 399 -13.33 -15.96 21.31
CA HIS A 399 -14.45 -16.73 21.85
C HIS A 399 -14.05 -17.97 22.64
N LYS A 400 -12.75 -18.11 22.98
CA LYS A 400 -12.20 -19.20 23.77
C LYS A 400 -12.57 -20.60 23.21
N ASN A 401 -12.72 -20.72 21.87
CA ASN A 401 -13.01 -21.99 21.21
C ASN A 401 -11.72 -22.73 20.86
N ILE A 402 -11.30 -23.62 21.76
CA ILE A 402 -10.05 -24.34 21.66
C ILE A 402 -10.05 -25.35 20.49
N THR A 403 -11.16 -26.04 20.29
CA THR A 403 -11.26 -27.11 19.28
C THR A 403 -11.01 -26.59 17.87
N LEU A 404 -11.76 -25.58 17.45
CA LEU A 404 -11.55 -24.93 16.14
C LEU A 404 -10.25 -24.15 16.09
N GLY A 405 -9.77 -23.63 17.24
CA GLY A 405 -8.50 -22.94 17.36
C GLY A 405 -7.31 -23.85 17.02
N VAL A 406 -7.32 -25.08 17.50
CA VAL A 406 -6.28 -26.08 17.17
C VAL A 406 -6.31 -26.43 15.69
N VAL A 407 -7.50 -26.66 15.11
CA VAL A 407 -7.64 -26.94 13.67
C VAL A 407 -7.11 -25.77 12.82
N ALA A 408 -7.44 -24.53 13.19
CA ALA A 408 -6.96 -23.35 12.49
C ALA A 408 -5.43 -23.19 12.61
N ALA A 409 -4.87 -23.50 13.79
CA ALA A 409 -3.44 -23.47 14.07
C ALA A 409 -2.66 -24.47 13.21
N GLU A 410 -3.14 -25.70 13.11
CA GLU A 410 -2.50 -26.76 12.31
C GLU A 410 -2.49 -26.41 10.81
N ASN A 411 -3.62 -25.91 10.28
CA ASN A 411 -3.68 -25.45 8.90
C ASN A 411 -2.74 -24.27 8.64
N LEU A 412 -2.65 -23.34 9.57
CA LEU A 412 -1.78 -22.17 9.45
C LEU A 412 -0.29 -22.55 9.44
N LEU A 413 0.13 -23.48 10.31
CA LEU A 413 1.49 -24.01 10.33
C LEU A 413 1.86 -24.77 9.05
N ALA A 414 0.91 -25.49 8.47
CA ALA A 414 1.12 -26.20 7.21
C ALA A 414 1.35 -25.24 6.02
N ILE A 415 0.70 -24.07 6.03
CA ILE A 415 0.79 -23.08 4.95
C ILE A 415 2.04 -22.19 5.12
N GLU A 416 2.27 -21.66 6.32
CA GLU A 416 3.38 -20.71 6.60
C GLU A 416 4.23 -21.14 7.80
N PRO A 417 5.12 -22.15 7.63
CA PRO A 417 5.90 -22.74 8.74
C PRO A 417 7.06 -21.86 9.22
N HIS A 418 7.19 -20.62 8.74
CA HIS A 418 8.30 -19.71 9.09
C HIS A 418 7.85 -18.31 9.56
N HIS A 419 6.55 -18.05 9.69
CA HIS A 419 6.06 -16.72 10.07
C HIS A 419 6.00 -16.56 11.60
N PRO A 420 6.82 -15.66 12.23
CA PRO A 420 6.93 -15.56 13.69
C PRO A 420 5.60 -15.27 14.40
N GLY A 421 4.77 -14.40 13.81
CA GLY A 421 3.49 -14.00 14.38
C GLY A 421 2.50 -15.16 14.52
N HIS A 422 2.54 -16.14 13.61
CA HIS A 422 1.68 -17.31 13.67
C HIS A 422 2.05 -18.23 14.84
N PHE A 423 3.35 -18.44 15.08
CA PHE A 423 3.80 -19.21 16.23
C PHE A 423 3.34 -18.59 17.57
N VAL A 424 3.35 -17.26 17.67
CA VAL A 424 2.86 -16.57 18.88
C VAL A 424 1.35 -16.82 19.08
N LEU A 425 0.54 -16.68 18.02
CA LEU A 425 -0.90 -16.93 18.07
C LEU A 425 -1.21 -18.37 18.45
N ILE A 426 -0.51 -19.32 17.85
CA ILE A 426 -0.67 -20.76 18.10
C ILE A 426 -0.25 -21.12 19.52
N SER A 427 0.88 -20.58 20.00
CA SER A 427 1.32 -20.75 21.39
C SER A 427 0.24 -20.26 22.37
N ASN A 428 -0.41 -19.13 22.06
CA ASN A 428 -1.49 -18.60 22.88
C ASN A 428 -2.72 -19.54 22.92
N ILE A 429 -3.11 -20.13 21.78
CA ILE A 429 -4.22 -21.10 21.75
C ILE A 429 -3.91 -22.35 22.56
N TYR A 430 -2.71 -22.90 22.43
CA TYR A 430 -2.31 -24.06 23.23
C TYR A 430 -2.22 -23.75 24.74
N ALA A 431 -1.77 -22.53 25.10
CA ALA A 431 -1.76 -22.07 26.48
C ALA A 431 -3.19 -21.97 27.05
N MET A 432 -4.15 -21.40 26.29
CA MET A 432 -5.57 -21.37 26.66
C MET A 432 -6.18 -22.79 26.79
N ALA A 433 -5.66 -23.74 26.04
CA ALA A 433 -6.04 -25.15 26.09
C ALA A 433 -5.44 -25.91 27.28
N GLY A 434 -4.55 -25.28 28.07
CA GLY A 434 -3.78 -25.97 29.12
C GLY A 434 -2.74 -26.95 28.58
N GLN A 435 -2.44 -26.93 27.27
CA GLN A 435 -1.52 -27.85 26.60
C GLN A 435 -0.08 -27.31 26.63
N MET A 436 0.49 -27.22 27.83
CA MET A 436 1.81 -26.58 28.06
C MET A 436 2.94 -27.27 27.29
N ASP A 437 2.91 -28.58 27.14
CA ASP A 437 3.90 -29.32 26.31
C ASP A 437 3.92 -28.82 24.85
N ARG A 438 2.75 -28.54 24.28
CA ARG A 438 2.65 -27.99 22.93
C ARG A 438 3.09 -26.53 22.85
N VAL A 439 2.86 -25.75 23.90
CA VAL A 439 3.38 -24.36 24.01
C VAL A 439 4.91 -24.39 23.96
N GLU A 440 5.54 -25.25 24.76
CA GLU A 440 6.99 -25.39 24.78
C GLU A 440 7.53 -25.87 23.43
N MET A 441 6.90 -26.88 22.83
CA MET A 441 7.26 -27.35 21.48
C MET A 441 7.25 -26.24 20.45
N VAL A 442 6.18 -25.44 20.41
CA VAL A 442 6.03 -24.31 19.45
C VAL A 442 7.11 -23.25 19.69
N ARG A 443 7.43 -22.94 20.94
CA ARG A 443 8.48 -21.96 21.31
C ARG A 443 9.87 -22.47 20.97
N ASN A 444 10.15 -23.76 21.23
CA ASN A 444 11.42 -24.39 20.88
C ASN A 444 11.65 -24.38 19.35
N VAL A 445 10.61 -24.65 18.55
CA VAL A 445 10.67 -24.52 17.09
C VAL A 445 10.96 -23.08 16.67
N MET A 446 10.37 -22.09 17.32
CA MET A 446 10.68 -20.66 17.05
C MET A 446 12.16 -20.36 17.29
N ILE A 447 12.70 -20.79 18.42
CA ILE A 447 14.10 -20.58 18.80
C ILE A 447 15.04 -21.26 17.80
N GLN A 448 14.81 -22.54 17.50
CA GLN A 448 15.62 -23.32 16.55
C GLN A 448 15.64 -22.71 15.15
N LYS A 449 14.53 -22.13 14.72
CA LYS A 449 14.42 -21.43 13.42
C LYS A 449 14.95 -20.00 13.46
N GLY A 450 15.45 -19.50 14.59
CA GLY A 450 15.91 -18.10 14.74
C GLY A 450 14.81 -17.07 14.57
N LEU A 451 13.53 -17.45 14.74
CA LEU A 451 12.39 -16.54 14.55
C LEU A 451 12.25 -15.63 15.77
N LYS A 452 12.35 -14.32 15.55
CA LYS A 452 12.20 -13.32 16.62
C LYS A 452 10.81 -12.69 16.58
N LYS A 453 10.20 -12.53 17.76
CA LYS A 453 8.95 -11.78 17.92
C LYS A 453 9.18 -10.32 17.50
N GLN A 454 8.24 -9.76 16.73
CA GLN A 454 8.27 -8.34 16.40
C GLN A 454 8.12 -7.50 17.68
N VAL A 455 9.03 -6.54 17.88
CA VAL A 455 8.98 -5.61 19.01
C VAL A 455 7.80 -4.67 18.83
N GLY A 456 6.99 -4.53 19.88
CA GLY A 456 5.89 -3.58 19.92
C GLY A 456 6.40 -2.19 20.25
N TYR A 457 6.03 -1.20 19.43
CA TYR A 457 6.28 0.21 19.70
C TYR A 457 5.00 1.02 19.43
N ALA A 458 4.94 2.18 20.04
CA ALA A 458 3.90 3.19 19.81
C ALA A 458 4.56 4.52 19.42
N THR A 459 3.92 5.27 18.51
CA THR A 459 4.36 6.60 18.12
C THR A 459 3.28 7.63 18.43
N ILE A 460 3.71 8.84 18.76
CA ILE A 460 2.85 10.00 18.98
C ILE A 460 3.47 11.23 18.31
N GLU A 461 2.65 12.07 17.70
CA GLU A 461 3.05 13.35 17.14
C GLU A 461 2.77 14.47 18.16
N VAL A 462 3.80 15.23 18.52
CA VAL A 462 3.71 16.42 19.36
C VAL A 462 4.54 17.52 18.70
N ASP A 463 3.96 18.71 18.52
CA ASP A 463 4.61 19.87 17.88
C ASP A 463 5.26 19.52 16.51
N ASN A 464 4.54 18.77 15.68
CA ASN A 464 4.98 18.28 14.36
C ASN A 464 6.23 17.37 14.40
N LYS A 465 6.57 16.82 15.58
CA LYS A 465 7.65 15.83 15.75
C LYS A 465 7.06 14.50 16.19
N THR A 466 7.52 13.44 15.58
CA THR A 466 7.12 12.07 15.94
C THR A 466 8.07 11.51 16.99
N TYR A 467 7.51 11.05 18.11
CA TYR A 467 8.22 10.38 19.20
C TYR A 467 7.84 8.90 19.20
N LEU A 468 8.83 8.03 19.41
CA LEU A 468 8.66 6.59 19.45
C LEU A 468 8.91 6.08 20.87
N PHE A 469 8.03 5.19 21.34
CA PHE A 469 8.13 4.52 22.64
C PHE A 469 8.06 3.02 22.46
N SER A 470 9.00 2.31 23.10
CA SER A 470 8.96 0.85 23.26
C SER A 470 8.46 0.49 24.66
N MET A 471 8.14 -0.78 24.90
CA MET A 471 7.76 -1.25 26.23
C MET A 471 8.94 -1.04 27.19
N GLY A 472 8.71 -0.36 28.34
CA GLY A 472 9.74 -0.08 29.33
C GLY A 472 10.85 0.85 28.84
N ASP A 473 10.58 1.69 27.85
CA ASP A 473 11.57 2.59 27.24
C ASP A 473 12.07 3.65 28.25
N MET A 474 13.37 3.65 28.49
CA MET A 474 14.07 4.58 29.36
C MET A 474 14.95 5.57 28.59
N SER A 475 14.89 5.58 27.26
CA SER A 475 15.80 6.37 26.42
C SER A 475 15.38 7.83 26.24
N HIS A 476 14.13 8.17 26.55
CA HIS A 476 13.63 9.53 26.37
C HIS A 476 14.21 10.49 27.41
N PRO A 477 14.61 11.74 27.06
CA PRO A 477 15.19 12.70 28.00
C PRO A 477 14.32 13.02 29.22
N GLU A 478 13.00 12.91 29.09
CA GLU A 478 12.02 13.19 30.15
C GLU A 478 11.42 11.90 30.76
N THR A 479 12.13 10.79 30.69
CA THR A 479 11.68 9.48 31.19
C THR A 479 11.10 9.55 32.59
N ASP A 480 11.81 10.17 33.55
CA ASP A 480 11.37 10.27 34.95
C ASP A 480 10.02 10.99 35.09
N ALA A 481 9.80 12.05 34.32
CA ALA A 481 8.54 12.78 34.34
C ALA A 481 7.39 11.96 33.73
N ILE A 482 7.65 11.25 32.62
CA ILE A 482 6.67 10.40 31.94
C ILE A 482 6.23 9.26 32.87
N TYR A 483 7.17 8.56 33.49
CA TYR A 483 6.89 7.42 34.35
C TYR A 483 6.14 7.85 35.62
N ARG A 484 6.58 8.92 36.29
CA ARG A 484 5.89 9.47 37.47
C ARG A 484 4.45 9.86 37.13
N TYR A 485 4.26 10.60 36.04
CA TYR A 485 2.93 11.01 35.62
C TYR A 485 2.03 9.80 35.25
N LEU A 486 2.60 8.80 34.60
CA LEU A 486 1.87 7.57 34.29
C LEU A 486 1.44 6.84 35.55
N ASP A 487 2.32 6.77 36.56
CA ASP A 487 2.02 6.13 37.84
C ASP A 487 0.87 6.85 38.57
N GLU A 488 0.94 8.18 38.67
CA GLU A 488 -0.13 8.99 39.25
C GLU A 488 -1.45 8.84 38.45
N LEU A 489 -1.38 8.82 37.15
CA LEU A 489 -2.55 8.65 36.27
C LEU A 489 -3.21 7.29 36.50
N MET A 490 -2.41 6.21 36.59
CA MET A 490 -2.92 4.86 36.79
C MET A 490 -3.54 4.69 38.19
N GLU A 491 -3.02 5.35 39.24
CA GLU A 491 -3.67 5.37 40.56
C GLU A 491 -5.06 6.05 40.49
N ARG A 492 -5.14 7.22 39.84
CA ARG A 492 -6.43 7.90 39.63
C ARG A 492 -7.42 7.03 38.84
N CYS A 493 -6.93 6.23 37.90
CA CYS A 493 -7.78 5.28 37.18
C CYS A 493 -8.27 4.16 38.09
N ARG A 494 -7.45 3.68 39.04
CA ARG A 494 -7.86 2.67 40.03
C ARG A 494 -8.96 3.18 40.95
N GLU A 495 -8.87 4.44 41.39
CA GLU A 495 -9.88 5.10 42.22
C GLU A 495 -11.28 5.11 41.56
N VAL A 496 -11.32 5.16 40.20
CA VAL A 496 -12.58 5.12 39.44
C VAL A 496 -12.92 3.71 38.92
N GLY A 497 -12.23 2.66 39.40
CA GLY A 497 -12.59 1.26 39.18
C GLY A 497 -11.76 0.50 38.11
N TYR A 498 -10.66 1.07 37.61
CA TYR A 498 -9.79 0.32 36.71
C TYR A 498 -9.07 -0.81 37.46
N THR A 499 -9.13 -2.00 36.90
CA THR A 499 -8.36 -3.18 37.34
C THR A 499 -7.53 -3.74 36.17
N PRO A 500 -6.23 -4.05 36.37
CA PRO A 500 -5.40 -4.62 35.31
C PRO A 500 -5.92 -5.96 34.81
N VAL A 501 -5.89 -6.17 33.49
CA VAL A 501 -6.32 -7.41 32.84
C VAL A 501 -5.11 -8.27 32.50
N PHE A 502 -4.84 -9.30 33.27
CA PHE A 502 -3.64 -10.15 33.17
C PHE A 502 -3.69 -11.20 32.05
N GLU A 503 -4.86 -11.51 31.48
CA GLU A 503 -5.00 -12.53 30.45
C GLU A 503 -4.10 -12.29 29.21
N SER A 504 -3.63 -11.05 29.01
CA SER A 504 -2.74 -10.67 27.91
C SER A 504 -1.27 -11.07 28.13
N VAL A 505 -0.88 -11.41 29.36
CA VAL A 505 0.51 -11.78 29.73
C VAL A 505 0.57 -13.25 30.08
N MET A 506 0.70 -14.07 29.05
CA MET A 506 0.81 -15.54 29.18
C MET A 506 2.27 -15.98 29.41
N HIS A 507 2.96 -15.44 30.43
CA HIS A 507 4.28 -15.89 30.81
C HIS A 507 4.25 -16.41 32.26
N GLU A 508 5.06 -17.42 32.56
CA GLU A 508 5.39 -17.87 33.90
C GLU A 508 6.29 -16.81 34.59
N VAL A 509 5.69 -15.68 34.91
CA VAL A 509 6.34 -14.55 35.58
C VAL A 509 5.52 -14.29 36.83
N GLU A 510 6.16 -13.90 37.93
CA GLU A 510 5.49 -13.55 39.16
C GLU A 510 4.47 -12.41 38.95
N GLU A 511 3.42 -12.36 39.75
CA GLU A 511 2.31 -11.43 39.57
C GLU A 511 2.79 -9.98 39.58
N GLU A 512 3.77 -9.64 40.41
CA GLU A 512 4.37 -8.31 40.48
C GLU A 512 5.08 -7.91 39.16
N GLU A 513 5.82 -8.83 38.54
CA GLU A 513 6.47 -8.60 37.26
C GLU A 513 5.46 -8.47 36.11
N ARG A 514 4.33 -9.18 36.18
CA ARG A 514 3.22 -9.03 35.23
C ARG A 514 2.58 -7.66 35.32
N VAL A 515 2.31 -7.18 36.56
CA VAL A 515 1.78 -5.84 36.82
C VAL A 515 2.74 -4.78 36.26
N HIS A 516 4.03 -4.94 36.52
CA HIS A 516 5.05 -4.00 36.05
C HIS A 516 5.13 -3.99 34.51
N ALA A 517 5.12 -5.15 33.86
CA ALA A 517 5.15 -5.25 32.40
C ALA A 517 3.94 -4.60 31.74
N LEU A 518 2.72 -4.79 32.29
CA LEU A 518 1.50 -4.17 31.79
C LEU A 518 1.45 -2.65 32.03
N ARG A 519 2.05 -2.17 33.12
CA ARG A 519 2.02 -0.77 33.51
C ARG A 519 2.74 0.12 32.50
N TYR A 520 3.89 -0.33 31.97
CA TYR A 520 4.76 0.46 31.10
C TYR A 520 4.74 -0.01 29.63
N HIS A 521 3.58 -0.41 29.16
CA HIS A 521 3.39 -0.66 27.72
C HIS A 521 3.63 0.62 26.91
N SER A 522 4.19 0.45 25.71
CA SER A 522 4.56 1.55 24.81
C SER A 522 3.41 2.54 24.55
N GLU A 523 2.17 2.04 24.48
CA GLU A 523 0.98 2.87 24.27
C GLU A 523 0.70 3.78 25.47
N LYS A 524 0.86 3.25 26.68
CA LYS A 524 0.64 4.02 27.92
C LYS A 524 1.74 5.08 28.11
N LEU A 525 3.00 4.76 27.78
CA LEU A 525 4.11 5.72 27.81
C LEU A 525 3.90 6.85 26.79
N ALA A 526 3.53 6.51 25.55
CA ALA A 526 3.20 7.49 24.52
C ALA A 526 2.04 8.40 24.95
N LEU A 527 1.00 7.82 25.59
CA LEU A 527 -0.14 8.57 26.09
C LEU A 527 0.25 9.53 27.22
N ALA A 528 1.03 9.06 28.20
CA ALA A 528 1.51 9.89 29.31
C ALA A 528 2.34 11.09 28.79
N PHE A 529 3.25 10.84 27.86
CA PHE A 529 4.01 11.90 27.19
C PHE A 529 3.08 12.90 26.47
N GLY A 530 2.09 12.41 25.71
CA GLY A 530 1.12 13.26 25.03
C GLY A 530 0.32 14.13 26.00
N LEU A 531 -0.12 13.57 27.12
CA LEU A 531 -0.85 14.31 28.17
C LEU A 531 0.02 15.40 28.83
N LEU A 532 1.31 15.14 29.02
CA LEU A 532 2.25 16.11 29.59
C LEU A 532 2.56 17.27 28.63
N LYS A 533 2.57 17.02 27.33
CA LYS A 533 3.09 17.98 26.32
C LYS A 533 2.01 18.72 25.55
N THR A 534 0.78 18.29 25.61
CA THR A 534 -0.30 18.91 24.82
C THR A 534 -1.30 19.62 25.73
N GLN A 535 -1.93 20.67 25.19
CA GLN A 535 -2.92 21.46 25.92
C GLN A 535 -4.13 20.62 26.36
N GLU A 536 -4.72 20.95 27.51
CA GLU A 536 -5.95 20.33 27.98
C GLU A 536 -7.07 20.44 26.92
N GLY A 537 -7.86 19.38 26.77
CA GLY A 537 -8.94 19.31 25.77
C GLY A 537 -8.51 18.94 24.35
N SER A 538 -7.21 18.99 24.02
CA SER A 538 -6.74 18.55 22.70
C SER A 538 -6.80 17.04 22.55
N VAL A 539 -7.03 16.56 21.31
CA VAL A 539 -7.11 15.12 20.99
C VAL A 539 -5.71 14.52 20.97
N ILE A 540 -5.52 13.41 21.71
CA ILE A 540 -4.27 12.65 21.67
C ILE A 540 -4.37 11.56 20.61
N ARG A 541 -3.37 11.47 19.71
CA ARG A 541 -3.31 10.47 18.65
C ARG A 541 -2.07 9.62 18.79
N ILE A 542 -2.28 8.29 18.88
CA ILE A 542 -1.21 7.29 19.04
C ILE A 542 -1.32 6.27 17.90
N VAL A 543 -0.18 5.91 17.33
CA VAL A 543 -0.10 4.82 16.34
C VAL A 543 0.69 3.67 16.94
N LYS A 544 0.10 2.47 16.93
CA LYS A 544 0.68 1.22 17.43
C LYS A 544 0.98 0.28 16.26
N ASN A 545 2.18 -0.28 16.21
CA ASN A 545 2.57 -1.23 15.16
C ASN A 545 2.00 -2.65 15.34
N LEU A 546 1.45 -2.95 16.52
CA LEU A 546 0.77 -4.21 16.85
C LEU A 546 -0.67 -3.91 17.23
N ARG A 547 -1.48 -4.97 17.43
CA ARG A 547 -2.83 -4.83 18.00
C ARG A 547 -2.73 -4.36 19.45
N VAL A 548 -3.60 -3.43 19.86
CA VAL A 548 -3.73 -2.97 21.25
C VAL A 548 -4.12 -4.16 22.12
N CYS A 549 -3.51 -4.34 23.29
CA CYS A 549 -3.88 -5.40 24.21
C CYS A 549 -5.13 -5.02 25.00
N GLU A 550 -5.80 -6.01 25.56
CA GLU A 550 -7.05 -5.82 26.31
C GLU A 550 -6.87 -4.88 27.52
N ASP A 551 -5.76 -5.01 28.23
CA ASP A 551 -5.43 -4.14 29.35
C ASP A 551 -5.23 -2.68 28.93
N CYS A 552 -4.47 -2.39 27.86
CA CYS A 552 -4.31 -1.03 27.35
C CYS A 552 -5.65 -0.46 26.83
N HIS A 553 -6.46 -1.28 26.18
CA HIS A 553 -7.78 -0.85 25.72
C HIS A 553 -8.68 -0.46 26.89
N MET A 554 -8.72 -1.26 27.95
CA MET A 554 -9.46 -0.95 29.17
C MET A 554 -8.90 0.28 29.86
N ALA A 555 -7.57 0.38 30.04
CA ALA A 555 -6.92 1.53 30.66
C ALA A 555 -7.28 2.84 29.94
N PHE A 556 -7.29 2.86 28.61
CA PHE A 556 -7.63 4.06 27.84
C PHE A 556 -9.08 4.51 28.00
N LYS A 557 -10.02 3.61 28.20
CA LYS A 557 -11.40 3.96 28.58
C LYS A 557 -11.42 4.75 29.88
N PHE A 558 -10.76 4.26 30.93
CA PHE A 558 -10.68 4.94 32.23
C PHE A 558 -9.88 6.23 32.16
N ILE A 559 -8.75 6.25 31.44
CA ILE A 559 -7.95 7.45 31.26
C ILE A 559 -8.76 8.54 30.56
N SER A 560 -9.62 8.20 29.58
CA SER A 560 -10.48 9.19 28.93
C SER A 560 -11.46 9.86 29.90
N VAL A 561 -11.97 9.13 30.89
CA VAL A 561 -12.83 9.68 31.96
C VAL A 561 -12.04 10.61 32.90
N VAL A 562 -10.89 10.10 33.40
CA VAL A 562 -10.08 10.81 34.41
C VAL A 562 -9.48 12.11 33.84
N THR A 563 -9.07 12.10 32.57
CA THR A 563 -8.42 13.25 31.92
C THR A 563 -9.40 14.12 31.13
N LYS A 564 -10.62 13.67 30.90
CA LYS A 564 -11.60 14.30 30.02
C LYS A 564 -11.05 14.61 28.63
N ARG A 565 -10.19 13.72 28.14
CA ARG A 565 -9.50 13.85 26.85
C ARG A 565 -9.98 12.77 25.89
N LYS A 566 -10.20 13.17 24.65
CA LYS A 566 -10.39 12.23 23.55
C LYS A 566 -9.05 11.62 23.17
N ILE A 567 -8.99 10.30 23.18
CA ILE A 567 -7.79 9.53 22.83
C ILE A 567 -8.12 8.71 21.59
N VAL A 568 -7.31 8.84 20.54
CA VAL A 568 -7.44 8.09 19.29
C VAL A 568 -6.21 7.21 19.15
N VAL A 569 -6.43 5.90 19.16
CA VAL A 569 -5.36 4.92 18.98
C VAL A 569 -5.60 4.17 17.67
N ARG A 570 -4.63 4.23 16.78
CA ARG A 570 -4.58 3.40 15.58
C ARG A 570 -3.70 2.19 15.87
N ASP A 571 -4.27 1.01 15.76
CA ASP A 571 -3.51 -0.23 15.79
C ASP A 571 -3.31 -0.80 14.36
N LYS A 572 -2.78 -2.02 14.26
CA LYS A 572 -2.54 -2.67 12.96
C LYS A 572 -3.80 -2.89 12.13
N LEU A 573 -4.97 -3.00 12.76
CA LEU A 573 -6.22 -3.42 12.13
C LEU A 573 -7.24 -2.29 12.02
N ARG A 574 -7.33 -1.40 13.04
CA ARG A 574 -8.39 -0.41 13.13
C ARG A 574 -8.02 0.77 14.02
N PHE A 575 -8.93 1.73 14.13
CA PHE A 575 -8.88 2.80 15.11
C PHE A 575 -9.77 2.50 16.31
N HIS A 576 -9.35 3.01 17.46
CA HIS A 576 -10.08 3.05 18.71
C HIS A 576 -10.21 4.50 19.15
N HIS A 577 -11.42 5.03 19.23
CA HIS A 577 -11.70 6.36 19.74
C HIS A 577 -12.25 6.21 21.16
N PHE A 578 -11.46 6.63 22.14
CA PHE A 578 -11.84 6.60 23.55
C PHE A 578 -12.32 7.99 23.96
N GLU A 579 -13.52 8.05 24.49
CA GLU A 579 -14.17 9.28 24.96
C GLU A 579 -15.19 8.91 26.04
N ASP A 580 -15.17 9.61 27.18
CA ASP A 580 -16.10 9.43 28.30
C ASP A 580 -16.27 7.96 28.74
N GLY A 581 -15.20 7.19 28.82
CA GLY A 581 -15.20 5.80 29.26
C GLY A 581 -15.68 4.79 28.21
N SER A 582 -16.00 5.22 27.00
CA SER A 582 -16.44 4.37 25.91
C SER A 582 -15.40 4.29 24.80
N CYS A 583 -15.52 3.28 23.96
CA CYS A 583 -14.70 3.15 22.74
C CYS A 583 -15.61 2.98 21.52
N SER A 584 -15.24 3.61 20.38
CA SER A 584 -15.94 3.47 19.10
C SER A 584 -16.06 2.04 18.60
N CYS A 585 -15.22 1.13 19.08
CA CYS A 585 -15.29 -0.29 18.73
C CYS A 585 -16.41 -1.04 19.48
N LEU A 586 -17.06 -0.42 20.48
CA LEU A 586 -18.06 -1.04 21.33
C LEU A 586 -17.59 -2.36 21.96
N ASP A 587 -16.30 -2.46 22.25
CA ASP A 587 -15.59 -3.66 22.73
C ASP A 587 -15.66 -4.87 21.76
N TYR A 588 -16.02 -4.60 20.50
CA TYR A 588 -16.12 -5.57 19.41
C TYR A 588 -14.83 -5.56 18.55
N TRP A 589 -13.73 -6.07 19.13
CA TRP A 589 -12.40 -5.93 18.49
C TRP A 589 -11.46 -7.12 18.71
#